data_31740c6914222f5957700fb1a3f28270
#
_entry.id   31740c6914222f5957700fb1a3f28270
#
_cell.length_a   1.000
_cell.length_b   1.000
_cell.length_c   1.000
_cell.angle_alpha   90.00
_cell.angle_beta   90.00
_cell.angle_gamma   90.00
#
_symmetry.space_group_name_H-M   'P 1'
#
loop_
_entity.id
_entity.type
_entity.pdbx_description
1 polymer ?
#
loop_
_entity_poly.entity_id
_entity_poly.type
_entity_poly.pdbx_seq_one_letter_code
_entity_poly.pdbx_strand_id
1 'polypeptide(L)'
;MKLKHSYNYITGSFIQALIPILFYPILTKITDKESFGKLVTAIAFSTILSYLFSLGLPAIISRQLIFDKRNASKLKKYIDSVSKFILLFLLIFNLIIYFFNICYTIKLFILIISGSIFLAFAQIKLSIYRAEFKSLNFIFLAVSSNGLPLIITTF
;
A
#
# COMPACT_ATOMS: atom_id res chain seq x y z
N MET A 1 13.29 -11.80 -23.82
CA MET A 1 12.31 -10.86 -23.25
C MET A 1 12.00 -11.11 -21.77
N LYS A 2 11.88 -12.37 -21.28
CA LYS A 2 11.55 -12.72 -19.88
C LYS A 2 12.59 -12.24 -18.83
N LEU A 3 13.89 -12.30 -19.14
CA LEU A 3 14.96 -11.90 -18.23
C LEU A 3 14.92 -10.42 -17.82
N LYS A 4 14.61 -9.50 -18.76
CA LYS A 4 14.51 -8.07 -18.49
C LYS A 4 13.40 -7.74 -17.50
N HIS A 5 12.26 -8.43 -17.59
CA HIS A 5 11.16 -8.25 -16.64
C HIS A 5 11.51 -8.76 -15.24
N SER A 6 12.17 -9.91 -15.13
CA SER A 6 12.62 -10.46 -13.85
C SER A 6 13.59 -9.53 -13.15
N TYR A 7 14.54 -8.95 -13.87
CA TYR A 7 15.49 -7.98 -13.34
C TYR A 7 14.77 -6.74 -12.76
N ASN A 8 13.83 -6.18 -13.49
CA ASN A 8 13.07 -5.03 -13.03
C ASN A 8 12.25 -5.32 -11.75
N TYR A 9 11.72 -6.54 -11.57
CA TYR A 9 11.03 -6.90 -10.33
C TYR A 9 11.96 -7.02 -9.14
N ILE A 10 13.14 -7.62 -9.35
CA ILE A 10 14.17 -7.72 -8.30
C ILE A 10 14.61 -6.31 -7.89
N THR A 11 14.91 -5.45 -8.86
CA THR A 11 15.30 -4.06 -8.61
C THR A 11 14.20 -3.30 -7.88
N GLY A 12 12.93 -3.43 -8.30
CA GLY A 12 11.80 -2.77 -7.65
C GLY A 12 11.61 -3.25 -6.20
N SER A 13 11.72 -4.54 -5.94
CA SER A 13 11.64 -5.10 -4.59
C SER A 13 12.82 -4.66 -3.71
N PHE A 14 14.01 -4.55 -4.29
CA PHE A 14 15.19 -4.06 -3.60
C PHE A 14 15.05 -2.58 -3.20
N ILE A 15 14.61 -1.72 -4.13
CA ILE A 15 14.32 -0.30 -3.84
C ILE A 15 13.26 -0.19 -2.74
N GLN A 16 12.20 -0.99 -2.81
CA GLN A 16 11.14 -1.03 -1.81
C GLN A 16 11.67 -1.36 -0.40
N ALA A 17 12.61 -2.29 -0.29
CA ALA A 17 13.24 -2.66 0.97
C ALA A 17 14.23 -1.59 1.48
N LEU A 18 14.91 -0.87 0.57
CA LEU A 18 15.85 0.20 0.94
C LEU A 18 15.16 1.43 1.54
N ILE A 19 13.94 1.75 1.11
CA ILE A 19 13.23 2.95 1.59
C ILE A 19 13.15 2.99 3.12
N PRO A 20 12.63 1.98 3.84
CA PRO A 20 12.59 2.01 5.31
C PRO A 20 13.99 2.09 5.93
N ILE A 21 14.96 1.36 5.38
CA ILE A 21 16.35 1.33 5.89
C ILE A 21 16.99 2.71 5.88
N LEU A 22 16.72 3.51 4.85
CA LEU A 22 17.25 4.88 4.73
C LEU A 22 16.44 5.89 5.57
N PHE A 23 15.12 5.71 5.63
CA PHE A 23 14.24 6.66 6.31
C PHE A 23 14.24 6.52 7.83
N TYR A 24 14.30 5.33 8.39
CA TYR A 24 14.26 5.13 9.84
C TYR A 24 15.40 5.84 10.60
N PRO A 25 16.68 5.81 10.15
CA PRO A 25 17.73 6.57 10.79
C PRO A 25 17.54 8.09 10.74
N ILE A 26 16.92 8.59 9.67
CA ILE A 26 16.60 10.01 9.53
C ILE A 26 15.48 10.39 10.51
N LEU A 27 14.41 9.59 10.55
CA LEU A 27 13.28 9.81 11.44
C LEU A 27 13.70 9.79 12.93
N THR A 28 14.57 8.87 13.32
CA THR A 28 15.07 8.82 14.73
C THR A 28 15.90 10.02 15.14
N LYS A 29 16.44 10.79 14.19
CA LYS A 29 17.17 12.03 14.48
C LYS A 29 16.25 13.24 14.57
N ILE A 30 15.12 13.24 13.87
CA ILE A 30 14.20 14.39 13.77
C ILE A 30 13.09 14.30 14.82
N THR A 31 12.64 13.08 15.14
CA THR A 31 11.54 12.86 16.08
C THR A 31 12.06 12.39 17.45
N ASP A 32 11.34 12.76 18.50
CA ASP A 32 11.57 12.24 19.86
C ASP A 32 11.25 10.73 19.92
N LYS A 33 11.83 10.04 20.92
CA LYS A 33 11.69 8.58 21.06
C LYS A 33 10.25 8.12 21.22
N GLU A 34 9.41 8.90 21.89
CA GLU A 34 8.01 8.55 22.12
C GLU A 34 7.19 8.64 20.83
N SER A 35 7.34 9.73 20.08
CA SER A 35 6.66 9.93 18.79
C SER A 35 7.13 8.90 17.76
N PHE A 36 8.42 8.60 17.71
CA PHE A 36 8.95 7.55 16.85
C PHE A 36 8.36 6.18 17.20
N GLY A 37 8.26 5.84 18.49
CA GLY A 37 7.64 4.59 18.93
C GLY A 37 6.17 4.48 18.51
N LYS A 38 5.38 5.54 18.67
CA LYS A 38 3.98 5.61 18.23
C LYS A 38 3.86 5.42 16.72
N LEU A 39 4.74 6.06 15.94
CA LEU A 39 4.77 5.93 14.49
C LEU A 39 5.05 4.49 14.03
N VAL A 40 6.11 3.87 14.56
CA VAL A 40 6.49 2.50 14.20
C VAL A 40 5.38 1.52 14.57
N THR A 41 4.76 1.70 15.73
CA THR A 41 3.62 0.90 16.16
C THR A 41 2.42 1.07 15.20
N ALA A 42 2.11 2.29 14.79
CA ALA A 42 1.02 2.57 13.84
C ALA A 42 1.29 1.93 12.47
N ILE A 43 2.52 1.99 11.96
CA ILE A 43 2.92 1.34 10.71
C ILE A 43 2.79 -0.19 10.82
N ALA A 44 3.26 -0.78 11.93
CA ALA A 44 3.15 -2.21 12.16
C ALA A 44 1.69 -2.67 12.20
N PHE A 45 0.83 -1.97 12.95
CA PHE A 45 -0.61 -2.23 12.98
C PHE A 45 -1.25 -2.10 11.60
N SER A 46 -0.95 -1.04 10.86
CA SER A 46 -1.47 -0.84 9.50
C SER A 46 -1.06 -1.98 8.57
N THR A 47 0.16 -2.48 8.70
CA THR A 47 0.65 -3.60 7.90
C THR A 47 -0.08 -4.89 8.22
N ILE A 48 -0.25 -5.23 9.50
CA ILE A 48 -1.00 -6.41 9.93
C ILE A 48 -2.44 -6.34 9.43
N LEU A 49 -3.12 -5.22 9.63
CA LEU A 49 -4.49 -5.00 9.18
C LEU A 49 -4.59 -5.08 7.64
N SER A 50 -3.59 -4.60 6.90
CA SER A 50 -3.61 -4.68 5.44
C SER A 50 -3.56 -6.13 4.94
N TYR A 51 -2.82 -7.01 5.60
CA TYR A 51 -2.84 -8.45 5.30
C TYR A 51 -4.19 -9.08 5.63
N LEU A 52 -4.82 -8.71 6.74
CA LEU A 52 -6.16 -9.17 7.08
C LEU A 52 -7.19 -8.70 6.05
N PHE A 53 -7.19 -7.43 5.67
CA PHE A 53 -8.11 -6.90 4.66
C PHE A 53 -7.87 -7.47 3.25
N SER A 54 -6.63 -7.84 2.92
CA SER A 54 -6.33 -8.46 1.64
C SER A 54 -6.79 -9.92 1.55
N LEU A 55 -6.99 -10.64 2.69
CA LEU A 55 -7.51 -12.01 2.77
C LEU A 55 -6.90 -12.99 1.74
N GLY A 56 -5.63 -12.83 1.41
CA GLY A 56 -4.96 -13.66 0.39
C GLY A 56 -5.38 -13.39 -1.07
N LEU A 57 -6.23 -12.39 -1.31
CA LEU A 57 -6.65 -11.99 -2.66
C LEU A 57 -5.49 -11.77 -3.64
N PRO A 58 -4.34 -11.16 -3.24
CA PRO A 58 -3.21 -11.00 -4.15
C PRO A 58 -2.71 -12.32 -4.76
N ALA A 59 -2.69 -13.39 -3.98
CA ALA A 59 -2.25 -14.70 -4.45
C ALA A 59 -3.29 -15.34 -5.40
N ILE A 60 -4.57 -15.26 -5.05
CA ILE A 60 -5.68 -15.80 -5.86
C ILE A 60 -5.73 -15.08 -7.22
N ILE A 61 -5.68 -13.75 -7.21
CA ILE A 61 -5.77 -12.91 -8.41
C ILE A 61 -4.58 -13.17 -9.34
N SER A 62 -3.35 -13.21 -8.81
CA SER A 62 -2.17 -13.50 -9.63
C SER A 62 -2.25 -14.86 -10.27
N ARG A 63 -2.74 -15.88 -9.56
CA ARG A 63 -2.96 -17.21 -10.09
C ARG A 63 -4.01 -17.22 -11.20
N GLN A 64 -5.17 -16.61 -11.00
CA GLN A 64 -6.23 -16.54 -12.00
C GLN A 64 -5.80 -15.78 -13.26
N LEU A 65 -5.06 -14.68 -13.12
CA LEU A 65 -4.55 -13.92 -14.28
C LEU A 65 -3.56 -14.72 -15.13
N ILE A 66 -2.83 -15.66 -14.54
CA ILE A 66 -1.88 -16.51 -15.26
C ILE A 66 -2.60 -17.66 -15.98
N PHE A 67 -3.56 -18.32 -15.32
CA PHE A 67 -4.19 -19.54 -15.82
C PHE A 67 -5.46 -19.29 -16.66
N ASP A 68 -6.25 -18.24 -16.36
CA ASP A 68 -7.51 -17.95 -17.05
C ASP A 68 -7.52 -16.55 -17.67
N LYS A 69 -6.89 -16.41 -18.83
CA LYS A 69 -6.81 -15.16 -19.57
C LYS A 69 -8.17 -14.60 -20.00
N ARG A 70 -9.18 -15.47 -20.19
CA ARG A 70 -10.49 -15.07 -20.70
C ARG A 70 -11.29 -14.28 -19.66
N ASN A 71 -11.22 -14.70 -18.40
CA ASN A 71 -11.88 -14.01 -17.29
C ASN A 71 -11.00 -12.92 -16.64
N ALA A 72 -9.71 -12.93 -16.94
CA ALA A 72 -8.73 -11.99 -16.40
C ALA A 72 -9.10 -10.52 -16.66
N SER A 73 -9.60 -10.19 -17.86
CA SER A 73 -9.99 -8.83 -18.24
C SER A 73 -11.21 -8.33 -17.47
N LYS A 74 -12.19 -9.20 -17.22
CA LYS A 74 -13.40 -8.89 -16.44
C LYS A 74 -13.04 -8.69 -14.96
N LEU A 75 -12.25 -9.61 -14.40
CA LEU A 75 -11.77 -9.52 -13.03
C LEU A 75 -11.01 -8.23 -12.79
N LYS A 76 -10.12 -7.86 -13.71
CA LYS A 76 -9.35 -6.62 -13.62
C LYS A 76 -10.24 -5.38 -13.61
N LYS A 77 -11.19 -5.27 -14.54
CA LYS A 77 -12.15 -4.15 -14.59
C LYS A 77 -12.92 -4.05 -13.28
N TYR A 78 -13.35 -5.18 -12.74
CA TYR A 78 -14.05 -5.22 -11.45
C TYR A 78 -13.17 -4.70 -10.32
N ILE A 79 -11.93 -5.20 -10.19
CA ILE A 79 -10.98 -4.75 -9.16
C ILE A 79 -10.68 -3.26 -9.32
N ASP A 80 -10.48 -2.76 -10.55
CA ASP A 80 -10.21 -1.33 -10.80
C ASP A 80 -11.41 -0.45 -10.41
N SER A 81 -12.64 -0.88 -10.70
CA SER A 81 -13.85 -0.16 -10.30
C SER A 81 -14.02 -0.13 -8.78
N VAL A 82 -13.88 -1.29 -8.13
CA VAL A 82 -13.98 -1.41 -6.67
C VAL A 82 -12.89 -0.59 -5.99
N SER A 83 -11.66 -0.64 -6.49
CA SER A 83 -10.55 0.13 -5.92
C SER A 83 -10.76 1.65 -6.02
N LYS A 84 -11.30 2.14 -7.13
CA LYS A 84 -11.64 3.56 -7.29
C LYS A 84 -12.74 3.99 -6.32
N PHE A 85 -13.78 3.18 -6.19
CA PHE A 85 -14.89 3.46 -5.27
C PHE A 85 -14.41 3.52 -3.82
N ILE A 86 -13.58 2.57 -3.39
CA ILE A 86 -13.03 2.54 -2.02
C ILE A 86 -12.07 3.71 -1.78
N LEU A 87 -11.22 4.06 -2.75
CA LEU A 87 -10.34 5.23 -2.62
C LEU A 87 -11.15 6.52 -2.47
N LEU A 88 -12.20 6.70 -3.27
CA LEU A 88 -13.08 7.85 -3.17
C LEU A 88 -13.80 7.89 -1.80
N PHE A 89 -14.31 6.75 -1.35
CA PHE A 89 -14.96 6.63 -0.04
C PHE A 89 -13.99 6.97 1.10
N LEU A 90 -12.77 6.44 1.08
CA LEU A 90 -11.74 6.73 2.08
C LEU A 90 -11.37 8.22 2.09
N LEU A 91 -11.27 8.85 0.92
CA LEU A 91 -10.96 10.27 0.80
C LEU A 91 -12.07 11.12 1.44
N ILE A 92 -13.32 10.86 1.09
CA ILE A 92 -14.47 11.55 1.66
C ILE A 92 -14.53 11.33 3.17
N PHE A 93 -14.35 10.11 3.62
CA PHE A 93 -14.40 9.74 5.04
C PHE A 93 -13.32 10.44 5.86
N ASN A 94 -12.08 10.51 5.37
CA ASN A 94 -10.99 11.24 6.03
C ASN A 94 -11.26 12.77 6.02
N LEU A 95 -11.83 13.31 4.96
CA LEU A 95 -12.26 14.71 4.91
C LEU A 95 -13.32 15.04 5.97
N ILE A 96 -14.33 14.19 6.11
CA ILE A 96 -15.38 14.37 7.14
C ILE A 96 -14.75 14.38 8.53
N ILE A 97 -13.83 13.44 8.83
CA ILE A 97 -13.15 13.37 10.13
C ILE A 97 -12.28 14.60 10.40
N TYR A 98 -11.67 15.15 9.36
CA TYR A 98 -10.88 16.38 9.48
C TYR A 98 -11.76 17.57 9.89
N PHE A 99 -12.94 17.69 9.31
CA PHE A 99 -13.89 18.79 9.64
C PHE A 99 -14.56 18.62 11.01
N PHE A 100 -14.87 17.40 11.41
CA PHE A 100 -15.39 17.13 12.76
C PHE A 100 -14.24 17.10 13.74
N ASN A 101 -14.22 17.99 14.72
CA ASN A 101 -13.17 18.15 15.72
C ASN A 101 -13.12 16.95 16.72
N ILE A 102 -12.93 15.74 16.18
CA ILE A 102 -12.96 14.47 16.89
C ILE A 102 -11.67 14.33 17.72
N CYS A 103 -11.76 13.66 18.87
CA CYS A 103 -10.64 13.39 19.76
C CYS A 103 -9.43 12.79 19.00
N TYR A 104 -8.23 13.26 19.32
CA TYR A 104 -6.98 12.88 18.64
C TYR A 104 -6.77 11.37 18.54
N THR A 105 -7.09 10.63 19.61
CA THR A 105 -6.94 9.16 19.63
C THR A 105 -7.81 8.47 18.57
N ILE A 106 -9.05 8.95 18.41
CA ILE A 106 -9.99 8.40 17.42
C ILE A 106 -9.52 8.74 16.01
N LYS A 107 -9.04 9.98 15.77
CA LYS A 107 -8.46 10.38 14.49
C LYS A 107 -7.30 9.46 14.07
N LEU A 108 -6.40 9.16 15.00
CA LEU A 108 -5.25 8.27 14.76
C LEU A 108 -5.70 6.86 14.41
N PHE A 109 -6.69 6.32 15.12
CA PHE A 109 -7.23 4.98 14.85
C PHE A 109 -7.86 4.88 13.46
N ILE A 110 -8.63 5.89 13.04
CA ILE A 110 -9.27 5.96 11.74
C ILE A 110 -8.20 6.09 10.63
N LEU A 111 -7.16 6.87 10.86
CA LEU A 111 -6.05 7.02 9.92
C LEU A 111 -5.29 5.70 9.72
N ILE A 112 -5.09 4.92 10.78
CA ILE A 112 -4.50 3.57 10.71
C ILE A 112 -5.38 2.64 9.87
N ILE A 113 -6.69 2.62 10.10
CA ILE A 113 -7.62 1.76 9.36
C ILE A 113 -7.66 2.16 7.88
N SER A 114 -7.79 3.45 7.59
CA SER A 114 -7.83 3.95 6.21
C SER A 114 -6.53 3.65 5.45
N GLY A 115 -5.38 3.84 6.12
CA GLY A 115 -4.08 3.49 5.58
C GLY A 115 -3.94 1.99 5.31
N SER A 116 -4.45 1.14 6.20
CA SER A 116 -4.42 -0.32 6.04
C SER A 116 -5.23 -0.78 4.83
N ILE A 117 -6.40 -0.20 4.61
CA ILE A 117 -7.23 -0.50 3.44
C ILE A 117 -6.51 -0.06 2.16
N PHE A 118 -5.91 1.14 2.16
CA PHE A 118 -5.11 1.61 1.03
C PHE A 118 -3.95 0.66 0.71
N LEU A 119 -3.19 0.23 1.73
CA LEU A 119 -2.10 -0.73 1.58
C LEU A 119 -2.58 -2.09 1.04
N ALA A 120 -3.72 -2.59 1.51
CA ALA A 120 -4.31 -3.84 1.00
C ALA A 120 -4.61 -3.74 -0.50
N PHE A 121 -5.19 -2.63 -0.96
CA PHE A 121 -5.43 -2.39 -2.40
C PHE A 121 -4.13 -2.22 -3.19
N ALA A 122 -3.12 -1.56 -2.64
CA ALA A 122 -1.82 -1.46 -3.27
C ALA A 122 -1.20 -2.84 -3.49
N GLN A 123 -1.28 -3.74 -2.51
CA GLN A 123 -0.81 -5.13 -2.63
C GLN A 123 -1.55 -5.91 -3.71
N ILE A 124 -2.88 -5.76 -3.82
CA ILE A 124 -3.69 -6.36 -4.87
C ILE A 124 -3.23 -5.86 -6.25
N LYS A 125 -3.07 -4.54 -6.43
CA LYS A 125 -2.60 -3.98 -7.71
C LYS A 125 -1.17 -4.39 -8.04
N LEU A 126 -0.28 -4.47 -7.06
CA LEU A 126 1.08 -4.97 -7.24
C LEU A 126 1.06 -6.41 -7.77
N SER A 127 0.18 -7.28 -7.25
CA SER A 127 0.03 -8.65 -7.73
C SER A 127 -0.45 -8.72 -9.19
N ILE A 128 -1.37 -7.84 -9.60
CA ILE A 128 -1.84 -7.72 -10.99
C ILE A 128 -0.69 -7.30 -11.90
N TYR A 129 0.08 -6.27 -11.54
CA TYR A 129 1.20 -5.81 -12.35
C TYR A 129 2.31 -6.86 -12.50
N ARG A 130 2.55 -7.68 -11.45
CA ARG A 130 3.44 -8.83 -11.55
C ARG A 130 2.93 -9.87 -12.56
N ALA A 131 1.65 -10.21 -12.49
CA ALA A 131 1.03 -11.19 -13.40
C ALA A 131 0.98 -10.70 -14.86
N GLU A 132 0.78 -9.39 -15.09
CA GLU A 132 0.76 -8.78 -16.42
C GLU A 132 2.15 -8.41 -16.97
N PHE A 133 3.23 -8.67 -16.25
CA PHE A 133 4.59 -8.28 -16.62
C PHE A 133 4.78 -6.76 -16.83
N LYS A 134 4.01 -5.92 -16.13
CA LYS A 134 4.12 -4.46 -16.16
C LYS A 134 5.12 -3.94 -15.12
N SER A 135 6.39 -4.19 -15.37
CA SER A 135 7.46 -3.94 -14.41
C SER A 135 7.63 -2.47 -14.00
N LEU A 136 7.43 -1.51 -14.91
CA LEU A 136 7.53 -0.07 -14.59
C LEU A 136 6.41 0.37 -13.66
N ASN A 137 5.16 -0.02 -13.94
CA ASN A 137 4.02 0.29 -13.09
C ASN A 137 4.15 -0.37 -11.70
N PHE A 138 4.74 -1.57 -11.65
CA PHE A 138 5.07 -2.25 -10.41
C PHE A 138 6.05 -1.43 -9.57
N ILE A 139 7.19 -0.98 -10.15
CA ILE A 139 8.19 -0.18 -9.45
C ILE A 139 7.57 1.11 -8.91
N PHE A 140 6.85 1.84 -9.76
CA PHE A 140 6.22 3.10 -9.37
C PHE A 140 5.26 2.91 -8.19
N LEU A 141 4.38 1.92 -8.25
CA LEU A 141 3.43 1.66 -7.17
C LEU A 141 4.11 1.13 -5.90
N ALA A 142 5.14 0.29 -6.03
CA ALA A 142 5.90 -0.23 -4.90
C ALA A 142 6.63 0.88 -4.12
N VAL A 143 7.24 1.81 -4.85
CA VAL A 143 7.90 2.98 -4.24
C VAL A 143 6.87 3.91 -3.60
N SER A 144 5.76 4.20 -4.28
CA SER A 144 4.72 5.09 -3.77
C SER A 144 4.05 4.53 -2.50
N SER A 145 3.74 3.24 -2.48
CA SER A 145 3.04 2.63 -1.34
C SER A 145 3.86 2.60 -0.05
N ASN A 146 5.19 2.55 -0.15
CA ASN A 146 6.08 2.54 1.01
C ASN A 146 6.69 3.92 1.31
N GLY A 147 6.93 4.74 0.29
CA GLY A 147 7.54 6.06 0.45
C GLY A 147 6.55 7.13 0.92
N LEU A 148 5.35 7.17 0.37
CA LEU A 148 4.36 8.18 0.72
C LEU A 148 3.98 8.21 2.21
N PRO A 149 3.68 7.08 2.88
CA PRO A 149 3.38 7.09 4.30
C PRO A 149 4.52 7.67 5.14
N LEU A 150 5.76 7.37 4.78
CA LEU A 150 6.94 7.88 5.51
C LEU A 150 7.14 9.39 5.30
N ILE A 151 6.86 9.92 4.12
CA ILE A 151 6.96 11.36 3.83
C ILE A 151 5.86 12.13 4.57
N ILE A 152 4.62 11.65 4.55
CA ILE A 152 3.49 12.33 5.21
C ILE A 152 3.66 12.38 6.73
N THR A 153 4.35 11.43 7.32
CA THR A 153 4.60 11.40 8.78
C THR A 153 5.76 12.28 9.24
N THR A 154 6.54 12.84 8.31
CA THR A 154 7.65 13.76 8.63
C THR A 154 7.23 15.24 8.68
N PHE A 155 6.02 15.57 8.26
CA PHE A 155 5.40 16.89 8.34
C PHE A 155 4.19 16.89 9.28
#